data_2b17823ebb6ea07bbb7cfbc95b4ff7b1
#
_entry.id   2b17823ebb6ea07bbb7cfbc95b4ff7b1
#
_cell.length_a   1.000
_cell.length_b   1.000
_cell.length_c   1.000
_cell.angle_alpha   90.00
_cell.angle_beta   90.00
_cell.angle_gamma   90.00
#
_symmetry.space_group_name_H-M   'P 1'
#
loop_
_entity.id
_entity.type
_entity.pdbx_description
1 polymer ?
#
loop_
_entity_poly.entity_id
_entity_poly.type
_entity_poly.pdbx_seq_one_letter_code
_entity_poly.pdbx_strand_id
1 'polypeptide(L)'
;MPAANAMAFQCFDRSSGEQVAESDIDISSPAIRCLPADSALETSRSAPIDPFAAKRALNLARGTAVALNGGLSQYRPSSCMFRTAAGNPCITRSDASGIEFTIPGGKPGWEEYGDNPSVLNVVLIAPDGRSVLQSN
;
A
#
# COMPACT_ATOMS: atom_id res chain seq x y z
N MET A 1 -4.63 -32.40 16.40
CA MET A 1 -5.36 -32.06 15.99
C MET A 1 -5.73 -31.26 15.72
N PRO A 2 -5.18 -31.21 15.58
CA PRO A 2 -5.51 -30.40 15.32
C PRO A 2 -6.56 -29.89 15.39
N ALA A 3 -6.86 -30.22 15.96
CA ALA A 3 -7.82 -29.58 16.29
C ALA A 3 -8.15 -28.22 15.93
N ALA A 4 -7.27 -27.50 15.99
CA ALA A 4 -7.45 -26.18 15.55
C ALA A 4 -8.01 -26.10 14.15
N ASN A 5 -7.98 -27.18 13.49
CA ASN A 5 -8.49 -27.21 12.14
C ASN A 5 -9.97 -27.38 12.05
N ALA A 6 -10.65 -27.47 13.16
CA ALA A 6 -12.07 -27.71 13.15
C ALA A 6 -12.87 -26.56 12.51
N MET A 7 -12.39 -25.35 12.62
CA MET A 7 -13.13 -24.19 12.11
C MET A 7 -12.52 -23.71 10.80
N ALA A 8 -13.15 -24.09 9.70
CA ALA A 8 -12.68 -23.77 8.36
C ALA A 8 -13.03 -22.33 7.92
N PHE A 9 -14.06 -21.75 8.50
CA PHE A 9 -14.52 -20.42 8.13
C PHE A 9 -14.65 -19.51 9.34
N GLN A 10 -14.28 -18.26 9.15
CA GLN A 10 -14.54 -17.19 10.11
C GLN A 10 -15.62 -16.29 9.51
N CYS A 11 -16.64 -16.01 10.28
CA CYS A 11 -17.81 -15.27 9.81
C CYS A 11 -17.90 -13.91 10.47
N PHE A 12 -18.16 -12.89 9.68
CA PHE A 12 -18.16 -11.51 10.10
C PHE A 12 -19.49 -10.84 9.76
N ASP A 13 -19.91 -9.91 10.60
CA ASP A 13 -21.06 -9.08 10.31
C ASP A 13 -20.71 -8.14 9.14
N ARG A 14 -21.53 -8.12 8.11
CA ARG A 14 -21.26 -7.29 6.93
C ARG A 14 -21.34 -5.80 7.21
N SER A 15 -22.11 -5.41 8.20
CA SER A 15 -22.28 -3.99 8.51
C SER A 15 -21.20 -3.45 9.44
N SER A 16 -20.71 -4.25 10.36
CA SER A 16 -19.72 -3.81 11.35
C SER A 16 -18.32 -4.37 11.10
N GLY A 17 -18.21 -5.47 10.36
CA GLY A 17 -16.95 -6.15 10.18
C GLY A 17 -16.50 -6.96 11.39
N GLU A 18 -17.35 -7.07 12.40
CA GLU A 18 -17.01 -7.79 13.62
C GLU A 18 -17.20 -9.29 13.44
N GLN A 19 -16.29 -10.08 13.98
CA GLN A 19 -16.41 -11.53 13.91
C GLN A 19 -17.55 -11.99 14.81
N VAL A 20 -18.54 -12.68 14.22
CA VAL A 20 -19.73 -13.10 14.94
C VAL A 20 -19.83 -14.61 15.12
N ALA A 21 -19.07 -15.39 14.34
CA ALA A 21 -19.15 -16.84 14.41
C ALA A 21 -17.95 -17.50 13.73
N GLU A 22 -17.76 -18.77 14.03
CA GLU A 22 -16.85 -19.64 13.30
C GLU A 22 -17.63 -20.89 12.92
N SER A 23 -17.33 -21.46 11.77
CA SER A 23 -18.07 -22.59 11.26
C SER A 23 -17.21 -23.51 10.40
N ASP A 24 -17.54 -24.79 10.38
CA ASP A 24 -16.92 -25.74 9.47
C ASP A 24 -17.44 -25.61 8.05
N ILE A 25 -18.58 -24.95 7.88
CA ILE A 25 -19.20 -24.76 6.59
C ILE A 25 -19.44 -23.27 6.35
N ASP A 26 -19.59 -22.92 5.09
CA ASP A 26 -19.88 -21.54 4.72
C ASP A 26 -21.34 -21.25 5.02
N ILE A 27 -21.58 -20.43 6.05
CA ILE A 27 -22.91 -20.00 6.44
C ILE A 27 -23.21 -18.57 6.01
N SER A 28 -22.55 -18.11 4.98
CA SER A 28 -22.74 -16.74 4.48
C SER A 28 -24.20 -16.44 4.19
N SER A 29 -24.61 -15.23 4.54
CA SER A 29 -25.96 -14.74 4.32
C SER A 29 -25.91 -13.26 3.98
N PRO A 30 -27.04 -12.61 3.66
CA PRO A 30 -27.02 -11.17 3.42
C PRO A 30 -26.48 -10.34 4.58
N ALA A 31 -26.56 -10.85 5.80
CA ALA A 31 -26.06 -10.16 6.99
C ALA A 31 -24.68 -10.62 7.42
N ILE A 32 -24.22 -11.79 7.00
CA ILE A 32 -23.00 -12.42 7.48
C ILE A 32 -22.12 -12.83 6.31
N ARG A 33 -20.85 -12.50 6.40
CA ARG A 33 -19.87 -12.90 5.41
C ARG A 33 -18.91 -13.89 6.04
N CYS A 34 -18.74 -15.05 5.44
CA CYS A 34 -17.80 -16.06 5.90
C CYS A 34 -16.62 -16.14 4.95
N LEU A 35 -15.42 -16.20 5.52
CA LEU A 35 -14.17 -16.33 4.78
C LEU A 35 -13.41 -17.55 5.27
N PRO A 36 -12.73 -18.27 4.37
CA PRO A 36 -11.81 -19.31 4.81
C PRO A 36 -10.80 -18.73 5.78
N ALA A 37 -10.47 -19.46 6.83
CA ALA A 37 -9.56 -18.98 7.85
C ALA A 37 -8.19 -18.61 7.28
N ASP A 38 -7.70 -19.38 6.33
CA ASP A 38 -6.42 -19.11 5.69
C ASP A 38 -6.44 -17.81 4.89
N SER A 39 -7.53 -17.54 4.18
CA SER A 39 -7.68 -16.31 3.42
C SER A 39 -7.75 -15.09 4.33
N ALA A 40 -8.43 -15.20 5.44
CA ALA A 40 -8.52 -14.11 6.41
C ALA A 40 -7.13 -13.79 6.99
N LEU A 41 -6.34 -14.83 7.24
CA LEU A 41 -4.99 -14.67 7.77
C LEU A 41 -4.06 -14.02 6.75
N GLU A 42 -4.14 -14.45 5.50
CA GLU A 42 -3.37 -13.84 4.42
C GLU A 42 -3.73 -12.37 4.24
N THR A 43 -5.01 -12.06 4.29
CA THR A 43 -5.47 -10.68 4.17
C THR A 43 -4.91 -9.81 5.29
N SER A 44 -4.76 -10.36 6.50
CA SER A 44 -4.18 -9.62 7.61
C SER A 44 -2.71 -9.32 7.41
N ARG A 45 -1.97 -10.21 6.75
CA ARG A 45 -0.53 -10.05 6.55
C ARG A 45 -0.19 -9.17 5.38
N SER A 46 -0.95 -9.28 4.31
CA SER A 46 -0.64 -8.61 3.06
C SER A 46 -1.93 -8.15 2.39
N ALA A 47 -2.68 -7.33 3.11
CA ALA A 47 -3.92 -6.80 2.58
C ALA A 47 -3.65 -6.14 1.23
N PRO A 48 -4.36 -6.54 0.16
CA PRO A 48 -4.17 -5.89 -1.12
C PRO A 48 -4.57 -4.42 -1.01
N ILE A 49 -3.74 -3.57 -1.58
CA ILE A 49 -4.02 -2.14 -1.60
C ILE A 49 -5.07 -1.89 -2.67
N ASP A 50 -6.05 -1.07 -2.36
CA ASP A 50 -6.97 -0.58 -3.35
C ASP A 50 -6.17 0.11 -4.46
N PRO A 51 -6.33 -0.26 -5.74
CA PRO A 51 -5.58 0.36 -6.83
C PRO A 51 -5.75 1.88 -6.90
N PHE A 52 -6.92 2.39 -6.54
CA PHE A 52 -7.15 3.83 -6.54
C PHE A 52 -6.40 4.51 -5.39
N ALA A 53 -6.35 3.87 -4.23
CA ALA A 53 -5.57 4.37 -3.11
C ALA A 53 -4.07 4.37 -3.44
N ALA A 54 -3.59 3.31 -4.08
CA ALA A 54 -2.20 3.22 -4.49
C ALA A 54 -1.83 4.31 -5.49
N LYS A 55 -2.70 4.59 -6.44
CA LYS A 55 -2.48 5.66 -7.42
C LYS A 55 -2.45 7.03 -6.75
N ARG A 56 -3.38 7.29 -5.84
CA ARG A 56 -3.38 8.53 -5.08
C ARG A 56 -2.10 8.68 -4.26
N ALA A 57 -1.68 7.59 -3.60
CA ALA A 57 -0.47 7.59 -2.79
C ALA A 57 0.77 7.89 -3.64
N LEU A 58 0.87 7.29 -4.81
CA LEU A 58 1.99 7.52 -5.72
C LEU A 58 2.07 8.99 -6.13
N ASN A 59 0.93 9.56 -6.52
CA ASN A 59 0.87 10.95 -6.93
C ASN A 59 1.21 11.90 -5.76
N LEU A 60 0.72 11.60 -4.59
CA LEU A 60 0.97 12.41 -3.40
C LEU A 60 2.45 12.32 -2.98
N ALA A 61 3.02 11.12 -3.00
CA ALA A 61 4.42 10.93 -2.65
C ALA A 61 5.35 11.66 -3.63
N ARG A 62 5.04 11.57 -4.92
CA ARG A 62 5.81 12.28 -5.94
C ARG A 62 5.76 13.79 -5.72
N GLY A 63 4.57 14.34 -5.53
CA GLY A 63 4.42 15.76 -5.26
C GLY A 63 5.13 16.22 -4.00
N THR A 64 5.13 15.38 -2.98
CA THR A 64 5.83 15.66 -1.72
C THR A 64 7.34 15.73 -1.93
N ALA A 65 7.90 14.74 -2.64
CA ALA A 65 9.34 14.73 -2.93
C ALA A 65 9.74 15.95 -3.76
N VAL A 66 8.93 16.31 -4.75
CA VAL A 66 9.19 17.49 -5.58
C VAL A 66 9.20 18.76 -4.72
N ALA A 67 8.21 18.91 -3.84
CA ALA A 67 8.12 20.08 -2.98
C ALA A 67 9.29 20.16 -2.00
N LEU A 68 9.71 19.02 -1.44
CA LEU A 68 10.85 19.00 -0.50
C LEU A 68 12.16 19.43 -1.16
N ASN A 69 12.27 19.30 -2.47
CA ASN A 69 13.51 19.54 -3.19
C ASN A 69 13.46 20.80 -4.09
N GLY A 70 12.50 21.67 -3.87
CA GLY A 70 12.49 22.97 -4.53
C GLY A 70 11.77 23.05 -5.86
N GLY A 71 11.06 21.99 -6.24
CA GLY A 71 10.24 22.01 -7.45
C GLY A 71 10.90 21.31 -8.64
N LEU A 72 10.13 21.12 -9.70
CA LEU A 72 10.58 20.38 -10.89
C LEU A 72 11.68 21.09 -11.67
N SER A 73 11.88 22.37 -11.47
CA SER A 73 12.97 23.09 -12.14
C SER A 73 14.33 22.78 -11.54
N GLN A 74 14.36 22.26 -10.31
CA GLN A 74 15.60 21.95 -9.61
C GLN A 74 15.75 20.46 -9.29
N TYR A 75 14.66 19.71 -9.37
CA TYR A 75 14.62 18.32 -8.94
C TYR A 75 13.71 17.52 -9.84
N ARG A 76 14.13 16.29 -10.17
CA ARG A 76 13.30 15.34 -10.89
C ARG A 76 13.32 14.01 -10.16
N PRO A 77 12.14 13.50 -9.77
CA PRO A 77 12.07 12.16 -9.19
C PRO A 77 12.32 11.11 -10.26
N SER A 78 12.73 9.92 -9.83
CA SER A 78 12.96 8.80 -10.72
C SER A 78 11.70 8.46 -11.53
N SER A 79 11.90 7.89 -12.71
CA SER A 79 10.81 7.48 -13.60
C SER A 79 9.84 6.50 -12.95
N CYS A 80 10.24 5.76 -11.90
CA CYS A 80 9.33 4.88 -11.17
C CYS A 80 8.12 5.64 -10.60
N MET A 81 8.28 6.92 -10.29
CA MET A 81 7.21 7.74 -9.74
C MET A 81 6.19 8.19 -10.79
N PHE A 82 6.42 7.86 -12.05
CA PHE A 82 5.50 8.16 -13.16
C PHE A 82 4.90 6.89 -13.75
N ARG A 83 5.13 5.73 -13.12
CA ARG A 83 4.59 4.45 -13.54
C ARG A 83 3.42 4.06 -12.65
N THR A 84 2.79 2.92 -12.98
CA THR A 84 1.72 2.39 -12.13
C THR A 84 2.29 1.92 -10.79
N ALA A 85 1.43 1.87 -9.78
CA ALA A 85 1.86 1.41 -8.46
C ALA A 85 2.13 -0.10 -8.43
N ALA A 86 1.48 -0.88 -9.29
CA ALA A 86 1.65 -2.33 -9.31
C ALA A 86 3.08 -2.69 -9.70
N GLY A 87 3.77 -3.44 -8.85
CA GLY A 87 5.14 -3.86 -9.12
C GLY A 87 6.16 -2.73 -9.14
N ASN A 88 5.82 -1.59 -8.58
CA ASN A 88 6.68 -0.41 -8.64
C ASN A 88 7.86 -0.56 -7.66
N PRO A 89 9.11 -0.48 -8.16
CA PRO A 89 10.29 -0.67 -7.31
C PRO A 89 10.49 0.45 -6.28
N CYS A 90 9.86 1.60 -6.46
CA CYS A 90 9.95 2.69 -5.49
C CYS A 90 9.01 2.51 -4.30
N ILE A 91 8.08 1.57 -4.36
CA ILE A 91 7.27 1.21 -3.21
C ILE A 91 8.04 0.17 -2.42
N THR A 92 8.55 0.57 -1.25
CA THR A 92 9.42 -0.29 -0.45
C THR A 92 8.67 -1.00 0.68
N ARG A 93 7.48 -0.54 1.01
CA ARG A 93 6.63 -1.20 1.99
C ARG A 93 5.19 -0.80 1.76
N SER A 94 4.30 -1.74 2.02
CA SER A 94 2.87 -1.52 1.83
C SER A 94 2.12 -2.42 2.78
N ASP A 95 1.54 -1.84 3.81
CA ASP A 95 0.82 -2.58 4.84
C ASP A 95 -0.26 -1.69 5.48
N ALA A 96 -0.84 -2.17 6.58
CA ALA A 96 -1.90 -1.44 7.26
C ALA A 96 -1.44 -0.10 7.84
N SER A 97 -0.14 0.08 8.04
CA SER A 97 0.40 1.35 8.55
C SER A 97 0.62 2.38 7.46
N GLY A 98 0.58 1.98 6.20
CA GLY A 98 0.73 2.90 5.09
C GLY A 98 1.51 2.32 3.92
N ILE A 99 1.75 3.17 2.94
CA ILE A 99 2.52 2.85 1.73
C ILE A 99 3.78 3.70 1.77
N GLU A 100 4.92 3.03 1.84
CA GLU A 100 6.22 3.71 1.91
C GLU A 100 6.86 3.77 0.53
N PHE A 101 7.26 4.96 0.16
CA PHE A 101 7.97 5.20 -1.10
C PHE A 101 9.40 5.62 -0.79
N THR A 102 10.37 4.96 -1.43
CA THR A 102 11.76 5.39 -1.42
C THR A 102 12.04 5.95 -2.80
N ILE A 103 12.23 7.26 -2.88
CA ILE A 103 12.20 8.00 -4.13
C ILE A 103 13.58 8.53 -4.47
N PRO A 104 14.28 7.90 -5.44
CA PRO A 104 15.52 8.47 -5.95
C PRO A 104 15.20 9.68 -6.80
N GLY A 105 16.09 10.68 -6.75
CA GLY A 105 15.93 11.87 -7.56
C GLY A 105 17.22 12.64 -7.70
N GLY A 106 17.19 13.65 -8.55
CA GLY A 106 18.36 14.49 -8.79
C GLY A 106 18.00 15.70 -9.63
N LYS A 107 19.03 16.35 -10.15
CA LYS A 107 18.82 17.50 -11.03
C LYS A 107 18.10 17.08 -12.31
N PRO A 108 17.41 18.01 -12.98
CA PRO A 108 16.75 17.68 -14.24
C PRO A 108 17.71 17.03 -15.23
N GLY A 109 17.28 15.93 -15.83
CA GLY A 109 18.09 15.19 -16.80
C GLY A 109 19.00 14.12 -16.22
N TRP A 110 19.01 13.92 -14.92
CA TRP A 110 19.96 12.99 -14.29
C TRP A 110 19.81 11.55 -14.80
N GLU A 111 18.58 11.08 -15.02
CA GLU A 111 18.37 9.72 -15.52
C GLU A 111 18.80 9.58 -16.99
N GLU A 112 18.51 10.58 -17.81
CA GLU A 112 18.86 10.56 -19.21
C GLU A 112 20.36 10.58 -19.43
N TYR A 113 21.10 11.22 -18.51
CA TYR A 113 22.56 11.26 -18.57
C TYR A 113 23.22 10.05 -17.91
N GLY A 114 22.40 9.16 -17.30
CA GLY A 114 22.96 8.00 -16.62
C GLY A 114 23.61 8.31 -15.29
N ASP A 115 23.33 9.47 -14.71
CA ASP A 115 23.87 9.85 -13.42
C ASP A 115 23.22 9.07 -12.28
N ASN A 116 23.94 8.92 -11.18
CA ASN A 116 23.34 8.38 -9.97
C ASN A 116 22.43 9.42 -9.32
N PRO A 117 21.36 8.99 -8.62
CA PRO A 117 20.54 9.95 -7.91
C PRO A 117 21.34 10.65 -6.82
N SER A 118 21.14 11.95 -6.72
CA SER A 118 21.81 12.77 -5.69
C SER A 118 20.99 12.90 -4.42
N VAL A 119 19.68 12.55 -4.50
CA VAL A 119 18.74 12.69 -3.39
C VAL A 119 17.95 11.39 -3.27
N LEU A 120 17.70 10.99 -2.04
CA LEU A 120 16.85 9.84 -1.75
C LEU A 120 15.85 10.29 -0.70
N ASN A 121 14.57 10.37 -1.06
CA ASN A 121 13.50 10.73 -0.14
C ASN A 121 12.69 9.51 0.25
N VAL A 122 12.30 9.45 1.52
CA VAL A 122 11.39 8.42 2.02
C VAL A 122 10.10 9.10 2.42
N VAL A 123 9.00 8.69 1.81
CA VAL A 123 7.69 9.27 2.06
C VAL A 123 6.72 8.16 2.45
N LEU A 124 6.08 8.29 3.59
CA LEU A 124 5.06 7.35 4.05
C LEU A 124 3.70 7.98 3.87
N ILE A 125 2.85 7.31 3.10
CA ILE A 125 1.51 7.77 2.78
C ILE A 125 0.49 6.89 3.52
N ALA A 126 -0.58 7.49 4.00
CA ALA A 126 -1.66 6.75 4.64
C ALA A 126 -2.23 5.69 3.71
N PRO A 127 -2.78 4.58 4.25
CA PRO A 127 -3.28 3.48 3.42
C PRO A 127 -4.36 3.87 2.41
N ASP A 128 -5.12 4.92 2.67
CA ASP A 128 -6.12 5.43 1.73
C ASP A 128 -5.52 6.32 0.64
N GLY A 129 -4.24 6.63 0.71
CA GLY A 129 -3.55 7.45 -0.27
C GLY A 129 -3.85 8.93 -0.20
N ARG A 130 -4.47 9.41 0.87
CA ARG A 130 -4.96 10.79 0.96
C ARG A 130 -4.13 11.72 1.81
N SER A 131 -3.20 11.21 2.59
CA SER A 131 -2.40 12.05 3.46
C SER A 131 -0.98 11.54 3.60
N VAL A 132 -0.05 12.46 3.85
CA VAL A 132 1.34 12.16 4.11
C VAL A 132 1.49 11.97 5.61
N LEU A 133 2.01 10.80 6.01
CA LEU A 133 2.24 10.49 7.43
C LEU A 133 3.65 10.90 7.85
N GLN A 134 4.64 10.68 6.98
CA GLN A 134 6.03 11.07 7.22
C GLN A 134 6.70 11.40 5.89
N SER A 135 7.65 12.30 5.91
CA SER A 135 8.46 12.63 4.74
C SER A 135 9.84 13.12 5.16
N ASN A 136 10.86 12.65 4.44
CA ASN A 136 12.26 13.07 4.63
C ASN A 136 12.85 13.52 3.32
#